data_154f6df40e5634368ca706ab0d76b2da
#
_entry.id   154f6df40e5634368ca706ab0d76b2da
#
_cell.length_a   1.000
_cell.length_b   1.000
_cell.length_c   1.000
_cell.angle_alpha   90.00
_cell.angle_beta   90.00
_cell.angle_gamma   90.00
#
_symmetry.space_group_name_H-M   'P 1'
#
loop_
_entity.id
_entity.type
_entity.pdbx_description
1 polymer ?
#
loop_
_entity_poly.entity_id
_entity_poly.type
_entity_poly.pdbx_seq_one_letter_code
_entity_poly.pdbx_strand_id
1 'polypeptide(L)'
;MSETTASVASAASADSRTVVAESATARGRRARIALRVLQVLLALFYGIASALPKLIAHPSAVESFDRIGWGSGAMYTIGALELSGAVALLIPRLQSVAATALSALMVGAFVVQLTVFHGQNAATPLILIIPLALIAWARRGQNAELLRLLRRRA
;
A
#
# COMPACT_ATOMS: atom_id res chain seq x y z
N MET A 1 -28.10 52.05 -14.79
CA MET A 1 -27.63 50.90 -15.59
C MET A 1 -26.46 50.15 -14.95
N SER A 2 -26.00 50.48 -13.76
CA SER A 2 -24.84 49.84 -13.10
C SER A 2 -25.14 48.62 -12.23
N GLU A 3 -26.39 48.38 -11.79
CA GLU A 3 -26.72 47.28 -10.88
C GLU A 3 -26.87 45.92 -11.56
N THR A 4 -27.27 45.90 -12.82
CA THR A 4 -27.49 44.64 -13.58
C THR A 4 -26.18 43.91 -13.88
N THR A 5 -25.09 44.65 -14.12
CA THR A 5 -23.75 44.06 -14.43
C THR A 5 -23.12 43.42 -13.20
N ALA A 6 -23.32 43.98 -12.00
CA ALA A 6 -22.76 43.41 -10.76
C ALA A 6 -23.47 42.08 -10.37
N SER A 7 -24.79 42.00 -10.59
CA SER A 7 -25.58 40.80 -10.32
C SER A 7 -25.17 39.60 -11.23
N VAL A 8 -24.96 39.84 -12.51
CA VAL A 8 -24.53 38.79 -13.47
C VAL A 8 -23.11 38.29 -13.18
N ALA A 9 -22.19 39.19 -12.83
CA ALA A 9 -20.83 38.83 -12.45
C ALA A 9 -20.78 38.00 -11.15
N SER A 10 -21.64 38.32 -10.17
CA SER A 10 -21.77 37.55 -8.92
C SER A 10 -22.32 36.15 -9.14
N ALA A 11 -23.34 36.01 -10.00
CA ALA A 11 -23.93 34.70 -10.35
C ALA A 11 -22.94 33.81 -11.11
N ALA A 12 -22.22 34.35 -12.10
CA ALA A 12 -21.20 33.62 -12.82
C ALA A 12 -20.04 33.15 -11.94
N SER A 13 -19.63 33.96 -10.96
CA SER A 13 -18.60 33.61 -9.99
C SER A 13 -19.05 32.51 -9.01
N ALA A 14 -20.32 32.50 -8.63
CA ALA A 14 -20.92 31.48 -7.76
C ALA A 14 -21.01 30.13 -8.52
N ASP A 15 -21.47 30.14 -9.76
CA ASP A 15 -21.58 28.95 -10.60
C ASP A 15 -20.19 28.31 -10.87
N SER A 16 -19.18 29.11 -11.19
CA SER A 16 -17.80 28.63 -11.36
C SER A 16 -17.23 28.01 -10.11
N ARG A 17 -17.53 28.53 -8.91
CA ARG A 17 -17.08 27.96 -7.63
C ARG A 17 -17.78 26.64 -7.31
N THR A 18 -19.04 26.48 -7.62
CA THR A 18 -19.78 25.22 -7.43
C THR A 18 -19.25 24.12 -8.33
N VAL A 19 -19.04 24.39 -9.59
CA VAL A 19 -18.46 23.45 -10.57
C VAL A 19 -17.04 22.99 -10.17
N VAL A 20 -16.20 23.92 -9.71
CA VAL A 20 -14.85 23.59 -9.22
C VAL A 20 -14.91 22.75 -7.94
N ALA A 21 -15.79 23.09 -7.00
CA ALA A 21 -15.96 22.32 -5.76
C ALA A 21 -16.49 20.90 -6.03
N GLU A 22 -17.43 20.75 -6.93
CA GLU A 22 -18.00 19.45 -7.31
C GLU A 22 -16.97 18.57 -8.03
N SER A 23 -16.20 19.14 -8.94
CA SER A 23 -15.10 18.42 -9.60
C SER A 23 -13.98 18.01 -8.63
N ALA A 24 -13.67 18.83 -7.61
CA ALA A 24 -12.69 18.50 -6.58
C ALA A 24 -13.17 17.36 -5.67
N THR A 25 -14.44 17.35 -5.29
CA THR A 25 -15.04 16.27 -4.47
C THR A 25 -15.12 14.96 -5.24
N ALA A 26 -15.48 14.99 -6.53
CA ALA A 26 -15.50 13.83 -7.40
C ALA A 26 -14.09 13.23 -7.58
N ARG A 27 -13.07 14.07 -7.77
CA ARG A 27 -11.65 13.65 -7.87
C ARG A 27 -11.17 13.00 -6.58
N GLY A 28 -11.47 13.58 -5.43
CA GLY A 28 -11.12 13.03 -4.11
C GLY A 28 -11.81 11.68 -3.84
N ARG A 29 -13.04 11.48 -4.30
CA ARG A 29 -13.76 10.21 -4.21
C ARG A 29 -13.12 9.13 -5.08
N ARG A 30 -12.79 9.45 -6.34
CA ARG A 30 -12.11 8.52 -7.27
C ARG A 30 -10.75 8.09 -6.73
N ALA A 31 -9.95 9.02 -6.21
CA ALA A 31 -8.65 8.71 -5.59
C ALA A 31 -8.78 7.76 -4.39
N ARG A 32 -9.78 7.93 -3.53
CA ARG A 32 -10.04 7.03 -2.40
C ARG A 32 -10.46 5.63 -2.84
N ILE A 33 -11.27 5.53 -3.89
CA ILE A 33 -11.69 4.24 -4.46
C ILE A 33 -10.46 3.54 -5.09
N ALA A 34 -9.68 4.25 -5.90
CA ALA A 34 -8.47 3.71 -6.53
C ALA A 34 -7.46 3.19 -5.49
N LEU A 35 -7.23 3.94 -4.40
CA LEU A 35 -6.38 3.49 -3.29
C LEU A 35 -6.92 2.22 -2.62
N ARG A 36 -8.24 2.11 -2.41
CA ARG A 36 -8.82 0.89 -1.84
C ARG A 36 -8.68 -0.31 -2.76
N VAL A 37 -8.94 -0.14 -4.05
CA VAL A 37 -8.75 -1.21 -5.04
C VAL A 37 -7.29 -1.66 -5.05
N LEU A 38 -6.34 -0.73 -5.06
CA LEU A 38 -4.92 -1.04 -5.01
C LEU A 38 -4.55 -1.81 -3.73
N GLN A 39 -5.08 -1.44 -2.57
CA GLN A 39 -4.85 -2.14 -1.31
C GLN A 39 -5.38 -3.58 -1.34
N VAL A 40 -6.58 -3.79 -1.88
CA VAL A 40 -7.16 -5.13 -2.01
C VAL A 40 -6.34 -5.99 -2.97
N LEU A 41 -5.93 -5.45 -4.12
CA LEU A 41 -5.10 -6.17 -5.08
C LEU A 41 -3.75 -6.56 -4.48
N LEU A 42 -3.10 -5.65 -3.75
CA LEU A 42 -1.85 -5.95 -3.05
C LEU A 42 -2.04 -6.98 -1.93
N ALA A 43 -3.12 -6.88 -1.15
CA ALA A 43 -3.41 -7.85 -0.10
C ALA A 43 -3.64 -9.26 -0.68
N LEU A 44 -4.36 -9.38 -1.78
CA LEU A 44 -4.54 -10.64 -2.49
C LEU A 44 -3.21 -11.17 -3.05
N PHE A 45 -2.41 -10.31 -3.65
CA PHE A 45 -1.09 -10.69 -4.17
C PHE A 45 -0.18 -11.21 -3.05
N TYR A 46 -0.03 -10.45 -1.95
CA TYR A 46 0.82 -10.87 -0.84
C TYR A 46 0.28 -12.09 -0.10
N GLY A 47 -1.04 -12.20 0.09
CA GLY A 47 -1.64 -13.35 0.77
C GLY A 47 -1.60 -14.62 -0.06
N ILE A 48 -2.00 -14.55 -1.33
CA ILE A 48 -2.18 -15.73 -2.18
C ILE A 48 -0.92 -16.05 -2.99
N ALA A 49 -0.37 -15.06 -3.70
CA ALA A 49 0.73 -15.32 -4.62
C ALA A 49 2.11 -15.35 -3.92
N SER A 50 2.26 -14.66 -2.79
CA SER A 50 3.55 -14.57 -2.09
C SER A 50 3.60 -15.40 -0.81
N ALA A 51 2.67 -15.21 0.14
CA ALA A 51 2.70 -15.88 1.43
C ALA A 51 2.27 -17.35 1.35
N LEU A 52 1.19 -17.65 0.63
CA LEU A 52 0.62 -19.01 0.61
C LEU A 52 1.62 -20.05 0.14
N PRO A 53 2.39 -19.90 -0.95
CA PRO A 53 3.39 -20.89 -1.37
C PRO A 53 4.43 -21.17 -0.30
N LYS A 54 4.83 -20.17 0.50
CA LYS A 54 5.79 -20.34 1.61
C LYS A 54 5.17 -21.10 2.77
N LEU A 55 3.90 -20.81 3.09
CA LEU A 55 3.20 -21.43 4.23
C LEU A 55 2.79 -22.89 3.98
N ILE A 56 2.54 -23.26 2.72
CA ILE A 56 2.24 -24.68 2.35
C ILE A 56 3.49 -25.46 1.91
N ALA A 57 4.69 -24.87 2.06
CA ALA A 57 5.94 -25.47 1.61
C ALA A 57 5.91 -25.89 0.14
N HIS A 58 5.39 -25.03 -0.75
CA HIS A 58 5.38 -25.31 -2.17
C HIS A 58 6.81 -25.54 -2.68
N PRO A 59 7.07 -26.54 -3.55
CA PRO A 59 8.42 -26.92 -3.98
C PRO A 59 9.30 -25.75 -4.45
N SER A 60 8.73 -24.81 -5.22
CA SER A 60 9.47 -23.63 -5.69
C SER A 60 9.90 -22.68 -4.57
N ALA A 61 9.10 -22.57 -3.49
CA ALA A 61 9.47 -21.77 -2.33
C ALA A 61 10.58 -22.47 -1.53
N VAL A 62 10.45 -23.78 -1.28
CA VAL A 62 11.46 -24.57 -0.59
C VAL A 62 12.80 -24.47 -1.33
N GLU A 63 12.82 -24.75 -2.64
CA GLU A 63 14.04 -24.64 -3.46
C GLU A 63 14.68 -23.24 -3.38
N SER A 64 13.87 -22.19 -3.41
CA SER A 64 14.37 -20.82 -3.32
C SER A 64 15.04 -20.56 -1.97
N PHE A 65 14.42 -20.98 -0.86
CA PHE A 65 14.96 -20.78 0.49
C PHE A 65 16.16 -21.66 0.79
N ASP A 66 16.24 -22.87 0.22
CA ASP A 66 17.42 -23.74 0.27
C ASP A 66 18.58 -23.11 -0.49
N ARG A 67 18.34 -22.54 -1.66
CA ARG A 67 19.36 -21.82 -2.45
C ARG A 67 19.90 -20.58 -1.71
N ILE A 68 19.05 -19.87 -0.94
CA ILE A 68 19.47 -18.76 -0.08
C ILE A 68 20.26 -19.26 1.14
N GLY A 69 20.07 -20.52 1.55
CA GLY A 69 20.68 -21.09 2.74
C GLY A 69 19.97 -20.76 4.05
N TRP A 70 18.73 -20.24 3.99
CA TRP A 70 17.98 -19.85 5.19
C TRP A 70 17.04 -20.94 5.72
N GLY A 71 16.77 -21.97 4.92
CA GLY A 71 15.94 -23.11 5.31
C GLY A 71 14.46 -22.79 5.52
N SER A 72 13.71 -23.82 5.95
CA SER A 72 12.26 -23.77 6.09
C SER A 72 11.78 -22.82 7.19
N GLY A 73 12.55 -22.66 8.28
CA GLY A 73 12.18 -21.75 9.37
C GLY A 73 12.03 -20.28 8.92
N ALA A 74 13.00 -19.79 8.15
CA ALA A 74 12.93 -18.45 7.58
C ALA A 74 11.80 -18.34 6.55
N MET A 75 11.59 -19.38 5.73
CA MET A 75 10.51 -19.44 4.75
C MET A 75 9.13 -19.24 5.40
N TYR A 76 8.81 -20.01 6.44
CA TYR A 76 7.55 -19.87 7.18
C TYR A 76 7.42 -18.52 7.87
N THR A 77 8.52 -18.01 8.46
CA THR A 77 8.53 -16.71 9.13
C THR A 77 8.20 -15.59 8.15
N ILE A 78 8.87 -15.55 7.00
CA ILE A 78 8.61 -14.54 5.95
C ILE A 78 7.19 -14.69 5.40
N GLY A 79 6.72 -15.91 5.14
CA GLY A 79 5.33 -16.16 4.71
C GLY A 79 4.31 -15.65 5.72
N ALA A 80 4.54 -15.86 7.01
CA ALA A 80 3.66 -15.37 8.07
C ALA A 80 3.66 -13.83 8.16
N LEU A 81 4.83 -13.19 8.01
CA LEU A 81 4.95 -11.73 7.97
C LEU A 81 4.23 -11.14 6.75
N GLU A 82 4.37 -11.73 5.58
CA GLU A 82 3.68 -11.32 4.36
C GLU A 82 2.16 -11.45 4.50
N LEU A 83 1.68 -12.57 5.05
CA LEU A 83 0.25 -12.79 5.29
C LEU A 83 -0.30 -11.78 6.30
N SER A 84 0.41 -11.57 7.40
CA SER A 84 0.04 -10.57 8.42
C SER A 84 -0.02 -9.17 7.83
N GLY A 85 0.95 -8.80 6.99
CA GLY A 85 0.99 -7.55 6.25
C GLY A 85 -0.18 -7.42 5.27
N ALA A 86 -0.51 -8.49 4.55
CA ALA A 86 -1.65 -8.53 3.63
C ALA A 86 -2.98 -8.29 4.35
N VAL A 87 -3.20 -8.96 5.49
CA VAL A 87 -4.39 -8.74 6.34
C VAL A 87 -4.41 -7.32 6.90
N ALA A 88 -3.28 -6.83 7.41
CA ALA A 88 -3.16 -5.50 7.99
C ALA A 88 -3.40 -4.38 6.95
N LEU A 89 -3.08 -4.58 5.67
CA LEU A 89 -3.41 -3.66 4.58
C LEU A 89 -4.93 -3.43 4.42
N LEU A 90 -5.75 -4.41 4.78
CA LEU A 90 -7.20 -4.30 4.70
C LEU A 90 -7.81 -3.59 5.91
N ILE A 91 -7.07 -3.49 7.03
CA ILE A 91 -7.52 -2.84 8.25
C ILE A 91 -7.21 -1.34 8.19
N PRO A 92 -8.21 -0.43 8.18
CA PRO A 92 -7.99 0.99 7.92
C PRO A 92 -6.95 1.68 8.80
N ARG A 93 -6.81 1.25 10.05
CA ARG A 93 -5.86 1.84 11.02
C ARG A 93 -4.42 1.32 10.87
N LEU A 94 -4.23 0.17 10.24
CA LEU A 94 -2.93 -0.49 10.08
C LEU A 94 -2.32 -0.34 8.69
N GLN A 95 -3.05 0.22 7.74
CA GLN A 95 -2.67 0.30 6.33
C GLN A 95 -1.30 0.93 6.10
N SER A 96 -0.99 2.03 6.79
CA SER A 96 0.30 2.71 6.63
C SER A 96 1.45 1.90 7.23
N VAL A 97 1.25 1.31 8.40
CA VAL A 97 2.27 0.45 9.07
C VAL A 97 2.50 -0.81 8.23
N ALA A 98 1.42 -1.46 7.77
CA ALA A 98 1.51 -2.65 6.93
C ALA A 98 2.23 -2.36 5.61
N ALA A 99 1.88 -1.27 4.93
CA ALA A 99 2.54 -0.87 3.69
C ALA A 99 4.04 -0.59 3.90
N THR A 100 4.42 0.05 5.01
CA THR A 100 5.82 0.29 5.36
C THR A 100 6.56 -1.01 5.65
N ALA A 101 5.96 -1.91 6.44
CA ALA A 101 6.57 -3.21 6.77
C ALA A 101 6.75 -4.09 5.53
N LEU A 102 5.73 -4.16 4.65
CA LEU A 102 5.84 -4.89 3.38
C LEU A 102 6.88 -4.25 2.44
N SER A 103 7.00 -2.92 2.43
CA SER A 103 8.07 -2.25 1.67
C SER A 103 9.46 -2.65 2.17
N ALA A 104 9.65 -2.74 3.49
CA ALA A 104 10.91 -3.20 4.07
C ALA A 104 11.21 -4.66 3.68
N LEU A 105 10.21 -5.55 3.67
CA LEU A 105 10.36 -6.92 3.15
C LEU A 105 10.76 -6.94 1.68
N MET A 106 10.19 -6.06 0.86
CA MET A 106 10.56 -5.95 -0.57
C MET A 106 11.98 -5.43 -0.77
N VAL A 107 12.47 -4.54 0.09
CA VAL A 107 13.88 -4.14 0.07
C VAL A 107 14.78 -5.34 0.38
N GLY A 108 14.44 -6.14 1.39
CA GLY A 108 15.15 -7.39 1.68
C GLY A 108 15.12 -8.38 0.51
N ALA A 109 13.95 -8.59 -0.07
CA ALA A 109 13.78 -9.44 -1.24
C ALA A 109 14.61 -8.94 -2.44
N PHE A 110 14.67 -7.63 -2.67
CA PHE A 110 15.51 -7.04 -3.72
C PHE A 110 16.99 -7.31 -3.51
N VAL A 111 17.49 -7.15 -2.28
CA VAL A 111 18.89 -7.47 -1.95
C VAL A 111 19.19 -8.94 -2.22
N VAL A 112 18.31 -9.86 -1.78
CA VAL A 112 18.46 -11.30 -2.04
C VAL A 112 18.45 -11.61 -3.54
N GLN A 113 17.58 -10.96 -4.32
CA GLN A 113 17.56 -11.14 -5.77
C GLN A 113 18.87 -10.72 -6.43
N LEU A 114 19.51 -9.65 -5.96
CA LEU A 114 20.79 -9.20 -6.49
C LEU A 114 21.94 -10.13 -6.07
N THR A 115 21.99 -10.55 -4.82
CA THR A 115 23.13 -11.26 -4.24
C THR A 115 23.11 -12.76 -4.52
N VAL A 116 21.94 -13.41 -4.46
CA VAL A 116 21.81 -14.87 -4.59
C VAL A 116 21.32 -15.28 -5.98
N PHE A 117 20.38 -14.53 -6.53
CA PHE A 117 19.74 -14.86 -7.82
C PHE A 117 20.27 -14.06 -9.01
N HIS A 118 21.41 -13.39 -8.85
CA HIS A 118 22.09 -12.62 -9.92
C HIS A 118 21.16 -11.62 -10.65
N GLY A 119 20.17 -11.06 -9.93
CA GLY A 119 19.25 -10.07 -10.45
C GLY A 119 18.09 -10.60 -11.31
N GLN A 120 17.91 -11.91 -11.44
CA GLN A 120 16.91 -12.52 -12.36
C GLN A 120 15.50 -11.95 -12.20
N ASN A 121 15.02 -11.72 -10.96
CA ASN A 121 13.69 -11.20 -10.68
C ASN A 121 13.72 -9.91 -9.84
N ALA A 122 14.82 -9.15 -9.87
CA ALA A 122 14.99 -7.94 -9.07
C ALA A 122 13.96 -6.83 -9.39
N ALA A 123 13.40 -6.84 -10.58
CA ALA A 123 12.34 -5.89 -10.97
C ALA A 123 11.05 -6.08 -10.15
N THR A 124 10.70 -7.31 -9.78
CA THR A 124 9.46 -7.61 -9.05
C THR A 124 9.35 -6.87 -7.72
N PRO A 125 10.30 -6.98 -6.78
CA PRO A 125 10.24 -6.23 -5.53
C PRO A 125 10.26 -4.71 -5.74
N LEU A 126 10.99 -4.20 -6.73
CA LEU A 126 11.02 -2.78 -7.05
C LEU A 126 9.65 -2.26 -7.51
N ILE A 127 8.98 -2.99 -8.41
CA ILE A 127 7.63 -2.64 -8.87
C ILE A 127 6.63 -2.64 -7.71
N LEU A 128 6.75 -3.58 -6.77
CA LEU A 128 5.85 -3.69 -5.61
C LEU A 128 6.10 -2.63 -4.55
N ILE A 129 7.31 -2.12 -4.40
CA ILE A 129 7.62 -1.01 -3.48
C ILE A 129 6.84 0.25 -3.86
N ILE A 130 6.69 0.56 -5.15
CA ILE A 130 6.03 1.80 -5.61
C ILE A 130 4.61 1.94 -5.05
N PRO A 131 3.67 0.99 -5.30
CA PRO A 131 2.32 1.09 -4.76
C PRO A 131 2.26 1.00 -3.23
N LEU A 132 3.16 0.25 -2.58
CA LEU A 132 3.25 0.20 -1.13
C LEU A 132 3.69 1.54 -0.55
N ALA A 133 4.73 2.18 -1.11
CA ALA A 133 5.18 3.50 -0.71
C ALA A 133 4.08 4.57 -0.91
N LEU A 134 3.33 4.49 -2.01
CA LEU A 134 2.19 5.36 -2.27
C LEU A 134 1.12 5.22 -1.19
N ILE A 135 0.77 3.99 -0.78
CA ILE A 135 -0.19 3.73 0.28
C ILE A 135 0.34 4.24 1.62
N ALA A 136 1.59 3.94 1.96
CA ALA A 136 2.23 4.40 3.19
C ALA A 136 2.20 5.93 3.29
N TRP A 137 2.54 6.63 2.21
CA TRP A 137 2.51 8.09 2.14
C TRP A 137 1.10 8.66 2.22
N ALA A 138 0.15 8.12 1.44
CA ALA A 138 -1.22 8.58 1.41
C ALA A 138 -1.96 8.37 2.75
N ARG A 139 -1.54 7.37 3.53
CA ARG A 139 -2.14 6.98 4.81
C ARG A 139 -1.31 7.38 6.04
N ARG A 140 -0.22 8.14 5.87
CA ARG A 140 0.69 8.53 6.96
C ARG A 140 0.00 9.23 8.15
N GLY A 141 -1.09 9.95 7.91
CA GLY A 141 -1.87 10.57 8.97
C GLY A 141 -2.48 9.57 9.98
N GLN A 142 -2.71 8.33 9.56
CA GLN A 142 -3.24 7.26 10.43
C GLN A 142 -2.23 6.82 11.50
N ASN A 143 -0.92 6.92 11.22
CA ASN A 143 0.14 6.59 12.18
C ASN A 143 0.11 7.50 13.40
N ALA A 144 -0.15 8.79 13.21
CA ALA A 144 -0.27 9.76 14.31
C ALA A 144 -1.47 9.46 15.21
N GLU A 145 -2.57 9.03 14.62
CA GLU A 145 -3.78 8.63 15.35
C GLU A 145 -3.54 7.33 16.15
N LEU A 146 -2.88 6.35 15.54
CA LEU A 146 -2.52 5.09 16.19
C LEU A 146 -1.59 5.32 17.40
N LEU A 147 -0.57 6.16 17.24
CA LEU A 147 0.35 6.54 18.33
C LEU A 147 -0.38 7.27 19.45
N ARG A 148 -1.34 8.15 19.16
CA ARG A 148 -2.16 8.82 20.18
C ARG A 148 -3.01 7.82 20.97
N LEU A 149 -3.59 6.82 20.29
CA LEU A 149 -4.39 5.78 20.96
C LEU A 149 -3.54 4.89 21.87
N LEU A 150 -2.34 4.51 21.44
CA LEU A 150 -1.40 3.72 22.26
C LEU A 150 -0.94 4.51 23.49
N ARG A 151 -0.60 5.80 23.35
CA ARG A 151 -0.19 6.66 24.47
C ARG A 151 -1.31 6.93 25.48
N ARG A 152 -2.58 6.82 25.09
CA ARG A 152 -3.70 6.98 26.04
C ARG A 152 -4.02 5.72 26.85
N ARG A 153 -3.48 4.58 26.43
CA ARG A 153 -3.67 3.29 27.11
C ARG A 153 -2.47 2.84 27.97
N ALA A 154 -1.34 3.50 27.82
CA ALA A 154 -0.16 3.36 28.66
C ALA A 154 -0.17 4.39 29.78
#